data_7f29ab92c6dc0ee586262832f4c68589
#
_entry.id   7f29ab92c6dc0ee586262832f4c68589
#
_cell.length_a   1.000
_cell.length_b   1.000
_cell.length_c   1.000
_cell.angle_alpha   90.00
_cell.angle_beta   90.00
_cell.angle_gamma   90.00
#
_symmetry.space_group_name_H-M   'P 1'
#
loop_
_entity.id
_entity.type
_entity.pdbx_description
1 polymer ?
#
loop_
_entity_poly.entity_id
_entity_poly.type
_entity_poly.pdbx_seq_one_letter_code
_entity_poly.pdbx_strand_id
1 'polypeptide(L)'
;MKCRVCGQEIRKGDRFKGVDFVSIPFCSESCYNEYHIDHKPPSRERKTKKAEERLKLTDFLCELYLDNGVETPFGWFGRQIDNFEKQHNCEDRDIKLMIRYAIEYEGYELCTDYGIRQFERFYPLYKQFNEAVKRSKEVAETMQDDPVVPVTPNSGERYIGFKVDLDNI
;
A
#
# COMPACT_ATOMS: atom_id res chain seq x y z
N MET A 1 38.85 10.88 -4.84
CA MET A 1 37.58 11.59 -4.53
C MET A 1 37.74 12.32 -3.21
N LYS A 2 36.93 13.37 -2.94
CA LYS A 2 37.07 14.16 -1.71
C LYS A 2 35.95 13.81 -0.72
N CYS A 3 36.30 13.77 0.59
CA CYS A 3 35.34 13.61 1.67
C CYS A 3 34.34 14.78 1.68
N ARG A 4 33.06 14.48 1.86
CA ARG A 4 32.00 15.49 1.85
C ARG A 4 32.04 16.44 3.05
N VAL A 5 32.60 16.00 4.16
CA VAL A 5 32.66 16.75 5.41
C VAL A 5 33.98 17.55 5.53
N CYS A 6 35.12 16.86 5.55
CA CYS A 6 36.40 17.51 5.80
C CYS A 6 37.19 17.87 4.54
N GLY A 7 36.70 17.50 3.33
CA GLY A 7 37.39 17.81 2.07
C GLY A 7 38.66 17.00 1.75
N GLN A 8 39.07 16.11 2.68
CA GLN A 8 40.27 15.29 2.51
C GLN A 8 40.18 14.36 1.32
N GLU A 9 41.28 14.18 0.60
CA GLU A 9 41.30 13.22 -0.51
C GLU A 9 41.25 11.77 -0.02
N ILE A 10 40.30 11.01 -0.54
CA ILE A 10 40.10 9.60 -0.24
C ILE A 10 40.70 8.77 -1.37
N ARG A 11 41.61 7.87 -1.05
CA ARG A 11 42.21 6.92 -2.00
C ARG A 11 41.18 5.85 -2.38
N LYS A 12 41.36 5.26 -3.55
CA LYS A 12 40.49 4.20 -4.06
C LYS A 12 40.64 2.97 -3.14
N GLY A 13 39.63 2.73 -2.30
CA GLY A 13 39.61 1.65 -1.31
C GLY A 13 39.46 2.10 0.15
N ASP A 14 39.87 3.33 0.49
CA ASP A 14 39.82 3.87 1.86
C ASP A 14 38.50 4.57 2.19
N ARG A 15 37.49 4.41 1.34
CA ARG A 15 36.20 5.04 1.51
C ARG A 15 35.42 4.35 2.64
N PHE A 16 34.97 5.11 3.63
CA PHE A 16 34.00 4.63 4.60
C PHE A 16 32.63 4.45 3.92
N LYS A 17 32.05 3.28 4.03
CA LYS A 17 30.75 2.93 3.46
C LYS A 17 29.66 3.12 4.51
N GLY A 18 29.08 4.29 4.56
CA GLY A 18 27.88 4.53 5.37
C GLY A 18 26.66 3.79 4.82
N VAL A 19 25.79 3.37 5.71
CA VAL A 19 24.58 2.59 5.34
C VAL A 19 23.52 3.46 4.69
N ASP A 20 23.37 4.72 5.13
CA ASP A 20 22.28 5.60 4.71
C ASP A 20 22.63 6.52 3.54
N PHE A 21 23.90 6.84 3.36
CA PHE A 21 24.43 7.74 2.33
C PHE A 21 25.40 7.02 1.40
N VAL A 22 24.93 5.95 0.75
CA VAL A 22 25.77 5.04 -0.05
C VAL A 22 26.54 5.75 -1.18
N SER A 23 25.98 6.80 -1.78
CA SER A 23 26.62 7.54 -2.88
C SER A 23 27.57 8.65 -2.42
N ILE A 24 27.54 9.04 -1.13
CA ILE A 24 28.35 10.14 -0.62
C ILE A 24 29.69 9.60 -0.09
N PRO A 25 30.86 10.15 -0.49
CA PRO A 25 32.15 9.71 -0.02
C PRO A 25 32.50 10.31 1.33
N PHE A 26 32.87 9.46 2.29
CA PHE A 26 33.43 9.81 3.60
C PHE A 26 34.80 9.18 3.79
N CYS A 27 35.72 9.89 4.44
CA CYS A 27 37.05 9.36 4.73
C CYS A 27 37.07 8.48 6.00
N SER A 28 36.12 8.68 6.90
CA SER A 28 36.04 7.98 8.18
C SER A 28 34.60 7.90 8.68
N GLU A 29 34.39 7.06 9.69
CA GLU A 29 33.14 6.96 10.42
C GLU A 29 32.79 8.27 11.15
N SER A 30 33.77 8.99 11.66
CA SER A 30 33.56 10.28 12.33
C SER A 30 32.95 11.30 11.37
N CYS A 31 33.47 11.44 10.14
CA CYS A 31 32.89 12.31 9.12
C CYS A 31 31.50 11.86 8.68
N TYR A 32 31.24 10.56 8.64
CA TYR A 32 29.91 10.04 8.36
C TYR A 32 28.92 10.42 9.46
N ASN A 33 29.28 10.24 10.72
CA ASN A 33 28.42 10.56 11.86
C ASN A 33 28.13 12.07 11.95
N GLU A 34 29.16 12.92 11.73
CA GLU A 34 28.99 14.37 11.68
C GLU A 34 28.00 14.79 10.56
N TYR A 35 28.16 14.23 9.38
CA TYR A 35 27.22 14.48 8.28
C TYR A 35 25.80 14.01 8.61
N HIS A 36 25.67 12.90 9.31
CA HIS A 36 24.39 12.31 9.70
C HIS A 36 23.62 13.14 10.73
N ILE A 37 24.33 13.90 11.60
CA ILE A 37 23.70 14.81 12.57
C ILE A 37 22.97 15.93 11.83
N ASP A 38 23.60 16.52 10.82
CA ASP A 38 23.06 17.69 10.08
C ASP A 38 22.09 17.27 8.96
N HIS A 39 22.16 16.05 8.51
CA HIS A 39 21.38 15.55 7.38
C HIS A 39 20.53 14.35 7.80
N LYS A 40 19.22 14.47 7.73
CA LYS A 40 18.35 13.33 7.94
C LYS A 40 18.55 12.33 6.80
N PRO A 41 18.82 11.03 7.13
CA PRO A 41 18.89 10.00 6.10
C PRO A 41 17.57 9.95 5.34
N PRO A 42 17.60 9.63 4.04
CA PRO A 42 16.38 9.41 3.29
C PRO A 42 15.56 8.35 4.03
N SER A 43 14.33 8.71 4.42
CA SER A 43 13.49 7.93 5.32
C SER A 43 13.40 6.46 4.85
N ARG A 44 14.17 5.60 5.49
CA ARG A 44 14.16 4.13 5.27
C ARG A 44 12.79 3.55 5.54
N GLU A 45 12.07 4.13 6.52
CA GLU A 45 10.75 3.66 6.91
C GLU A 45 9.71 3.73 5.78
N ARG A 46 9.74 4.82 4.96
CA ARG A 46 8.82 4.91 3.81
C ARG A 46 9.16 3.92 2.70
N LYS A 47 10.47 3.66 2.48
CA LYS A 47 10.90 2.68 1.47
C LYS A 47 10.62 1.24 1.90
N THR A 48 10.76 0.94 3.20
CA THR A 48 10.46 -0.40 3.73
C THR A 48 8.96 -0.66 3.72
N LYS A 49 8.12 0.28 4.18
CA LYS A 49 6.66 0.13 4.14
C LYS A 49 6.14 -0.07 2.71
N LYS A 50 6.58 0.77 1.76
CA LYS A 50 6.18 0.59 0.37
C LYS A 50 6.65 -0.75 -0.21
N ALA A 51 7.85 -1.22 0.13
CA ALA A 51 8.35 -2.51 -0.32
C ALA A 51 7.57 -3.68 0.29
N GLU A 52 7.16 -3.57 1.56
CA GLU A 52 6.32 -4.57 2.23
C GLU A 52 4.91 -4.63 1.64
N GLU A 53 4.30 -3.48 1.36
CA GLU A 53 2.99 -3.41 0.70
C GLU A 53 3.05 -4.00 -0.71
N ARG A 54 4.11 -3.68 -1.46
CA ARG A 54 4.35 -4.25 -2.78
C ARG A 54 4.50 -5.78 -2.73
N LEU A 55 5.23 -6.30 -1.73
CA LEU A 55 5.38 -7.73 -1.52
C LEU A 55 4.03 -8.39 -1.25
N LYS A 56 3.26 -7.83 -0.31
CA LYS A 56 1.92 -8.34 0.03
C LYS A 56 0.95 -8.32 -1.16
N LEU A 57 1.02 -7.31 -2.01
CA LEU A 57 0.22 -7.26 -3.24
C LEU A 57 0.68 -8.32 -4.23
N THR A 58 1.98 -8.50 -4.39
CA THR A 58 2.54 -9.50 -5.33
C THR A 58 2.21 -10.91 -4.88
N ASP A 59 2.36 -11.22 -3.59
CA ASP A 59 1.99 -12.52 -3.01
C ASP A 59 0.51 -12.81 -3.23
N PHE A 60 -0.35 -11.86 -2.91
CA PHE A 60 -1.80 -11.96 -3.15
C PHE A 60 -2.14 -12.25 -4.62
N LEU A 61 -1.47 -11.58 -5.56
CA LEU A 61 -1.69 -11.82 -6.98
C LEU A 61 -1.19 -13.21 -7.41
N CYS A 62 -0.04 -13.64 -6.92
CA CYS A 62 0.48 -14.99 -7.20
C CYS A 62 -0.45 -16.08 -6.67
N GLU A 63 -0.96 -15.92 -5.45
CA GLU A 63 -1.94 -16.85 -4.85
C GLU A 63 -3.24 -16.86 -5.67
N LEU A 64 -3.78 -15.69 -6.01
CA LEU A 64 -5.01 -15.58 -6.79
C LEU A 64 -4.91 -16.28 -8.16
N TYR A 65 -3.78 -16.18 -8.84
CA TYR A 65 -3.58 -16.85 -10.12
C TYR A 65 -3.33 -18.35 -9.96
N LEU A 66 -2.62 -18.74 -8.90
CA LEU A 66 -2.39 -20.15 -8.57
C LEU A 66 -3.70 -20.87 -8.26
N ASP A 67 -4.61 -20.25 -7.52
CA ASP A 67 -5.95 -20.77 -7.21
C ASP A 67 -6.79 -20.99 -8.49
N ASN A 68 -6.48 -20.23 -9.54
CA ASN A 68 -7.08 -20.38 -10.87
C ASN A 68 -6.24 -21.26 -11.82
N GLY A 69 -5.28 -22.02 -11.28
CA GLY A 69 -4.51 -23.03 -12.01
C GLY A 69 -3.33 -22.49 -12.83
N VAL A 70 -2.91 -21.25 -12.60
CA VAL A 70 -1.78 -20.62 -13.30
C VAL A 70 -0.67 -20.22 -12.35
N GLU A 71 0.48 -20.87 -12.51
CA GLU A 71 1.69 -20.48 -11.80
C GLU A 71 2.35 -19.27 -12.50
N THR A 72 2.45 -18.15 -11.78
CA THR A 72 3.02 -16.91 -12.32
C THR A 72 4.39 -16.63 -11.72
N PRO A 73 5.40 -16.21 -12.54
CA PRO A 73 6.67 -15.76 -12.01
C PRO A 73 6.47 -14.51 -11.14
N PHE A 74 7.11 -14.47 -9.98
CA PHE A 74 7.01 -13.38 -8.99
C PHE A 74 7.18 -11.96 -9.58
N GLY A 75 8.08 -11.81 -10.57
CA GLY A 75 8.34 -10.53 -11.24
C GLY A 75 7.33 -10.11 -12.32
N TRP A 76 6.37 -10.98 -12.67
CA TRP A 76 5.45 -10.73 -13.78
C TRP A 76 4.54 -9.52 -13.57
N PHE A 77 4.09 -9.34 -12.33
CA PHE A 77 3.19 -8.23 -11.98
C PHE A 77 3.90 -6.87 -11.79
N GLY A 78 5.21 -6.85 -11.56
CA GLY A 78 5.91 -5.64 -11.14
C GLY A 78 5.68 -4.43 -12.05
N ARG A 79 5.90 -4.58 -13.36
CA ARG A 79 5.68 -3.51 -14.34
C ARG A 79 4.21 -3.10 -14.47
N GLN A 80 3.30 -4.05 -14.30
CA GLN A 80 1.86 -3.79 -14.41
C GLN A 80 1.39 -2.95 -13.23
N ILE A 81 1.87 -3.27 -12.02
CA ILE A 81 1.59 -2.50 -10.80
C ILE A 81 2.14 -1.07 -10.95
N ASP A 82 3.40 -0.92 -11.37
CA ASP A 82 4.02 0.41 -11.56
C ASP A 82 3.27 1.28 -12.57
N ASN A 83 2.79 0.68 -13.65
CA ASN A 83 2.00 1.39 -14.65
C ASN A 83 0.64 1.80 -14.10
N PHE A 84 -0.03 0.91 -13.36
CA PHE A 84 -1.32 1.17 -12.75
C PHE A 84 -1.23 2.27 -11.69
N GLU A 85 -0.22 2.22 -10.80
CA GLU A 85 0.04 3.27 -9.81
C GLU A 85 0.22 4.65 -10.46
N LYS A 86 1.02 4.72 -11.53
CA LYS A 86 1.28 5.97 -12.25
C LYS A 86 0.03 6.52 -12.95
N GLN A 87 -0.75 5.63 -13.58
CA GLN A 87 -1.94 6.02 -14.34
C GLN A 87 -3.05 6.52 -13.42
N HIS A 88 -3.24 5.88 -12.28
CA HIS A 88 -4.37 6.16 -11.37
C HIS A 88 -3.96 6.94 -10.13
N ASN A 89 -2.67 7.22 -9.93
CA ASN A 89 -2.11 7.88 -8.75
C ASN A 89 -2.61 7.23 -7.45
N CYS A 90 -2.47 5.91 -7.36
CA CYS A 90 -2.92 5.09 -6.25
C CYS A 90 -1.77 4.32 -5.61
N GLU A 91 -2.01 3.70 -4.46
CA GLU A 91 -1.05 2.89 -3.73
C GLU A 91 -1.30 1.38 -3.97
N ASP A 92 -0.30 0.55 -3.64
CA ASP A 92 -0.39 -0.92 -3.74
C ASP A 92 -1.60 -1.49 -2.97
N ARG A 93 -1.92 -0.87 -1.83
CA ARG A 93 -3.10 -1.23 -1.04
C ARG A 93 -4.40 -1.00 -1.81
N ASP A 94 -4.52 0.12 -2.51
CA ASP A 94 -5.73 0.43 -3.29
C ASP A 94 -5.93 -0.57 -4.43
N ILE A 95 -4.84 -1.00 -5.07
CA ILE A 95 -4.88 -2.02 -6.13
C ILE A 95 -5.39 -3.34 -5.56
N LYS A 96 -4.88 -3.78 -4.40
CA LYS A 96 -5.32 -5.01 -3.74
C LYS A 96 -6.81 -4.96 -3.41
N LEU A 97 -7.27 -3.85 -2.80
CA LEU A 97 -8.67 -3.68 -2.42
C LEU A 97 -9.60 -3.59 -3.63
N MET A 98 -9.17 -2.93 -4.71
CA MET A 98 -9.92 -2.89 -5.97
C MET A 98 -10.10 -4.30 -6.58
N ILE A 99 -9.06 -5.12 -6.59
CA ILE A 99 -9.13 -6.48 -7.11
C ILE A 99 -10.10 -7.32 -6.27
N ARG A 100 -10.01 -7.22 -4.95
CA ARG A 100 -10.96 -7.87 -4.04
C ARG A 100 -12.40 -7.39 -4.29
N TYR A 101 -12.60 -6.08 -4.42
CA TYR A 101 -13.90 -5.52 -4.76
C TYR A 101 -14.47 -6.12 -6.06
N ALA A 102 -13.65 -6.18 -7.12
CA ALA A 102 -14.07 -6.75 -8.39
C ALA A 102 -14.51 -8.23 -8.29
N ILE A 103 -13.78 -9.03 -7.50
CA ILE A 103 -14.06 -10.46 -7.35
C ILE A 103 -15.21 -10.70 -6.36
N GLU A 104 -15.15 -10.11 -5.17
CA GLU A 104 -16.06 -10.40 -4.06
C GLU A 104 -17.42 -9.71 -4.19
N TYR A 105 -17.47 -8.47 -4.74
CA TYR A 105 -18.70 -7.69 -4.84
C TYR A 105 -19.30 -7.67 -6.24
N GLU A 106 -18.46 -7.57 -7.28
CA GLU A 106 -18.93 -7.55 -8.67
C GLU A 106 -19.01 -8.95 -9.28
N GLY A 107 -18.52 -9.99 -8.57
CA GLY A 107 -18.53 -11.37 -9.05
C GLY A 107 -17.68 -11.58 -10.31
N TYR A 108 -16.60 -10.80 -10.44
CA TYR A 108 -15.76 -10.87 -11.63
C TYR A 108 -14.93 -12.15 -11.64
N GLU A 109 -15.08 -12.95 -12.70
CA GLU A 109 -14.26 -14.12 -12.93
C GLU A 109 -12.90 -13.73 -13.51
N LEU A 110 -11.82 -14.18 -12.85
CA LEU A 110 -10.45 -13.90 -13.26
C LEU A 110 -10.14 -14.55 -14.60
N CYS A 111 -9.67 -13.74 -15.57
CA CYS A 111 -9.06 -14.25 -16.78
C CYS A 111 -7.54 -14.33 -16.58
N THR A 112 -7.00 -15.55 -16.59
CA THR A 112 -5.57 -15.80 -16.31
C THR A 112 -4.63 -15.31 -17.40
N ASP A 113 -5.11 -15.08 -18.61
CA ASP A 113 -4.34 -14.55 -19.75
C ASP A 113 -4.04 -13.05 -19.60
N TYR A 114 -4.83 -12.35 -18.77
CA TYR A 114 -4.68 -10.94 -18.52
C TYR A 114 -4.13 -10.70 -17.11
N GLY A 115 -3.24 -9.70 -17.00
CA GLY A 115 -2.73 -9.28 -15.71
C GLY A 115 -3.67 -8.30 -14.98
N ILE A 116 -3.10 -7.42 -14.18
CA ILE A 116 -3.85 -6.41 -13.39
C ILE A 116 -4.74 -5.52 -14.26
N ARG A 117 -4.38 -5.32 -15.51
CA ARG A 117 -5.11 -4.46 -16.44
C ARG A 117 -6.59 -4.83 -16.62
N GLN A 118 -6.94 -6.10 -16.46
CA GLN A 118 -8.34 -6.54 -16.53
C GLN A 118 -9.23 -5.90 -15.46
N PHE A 119 -8.64 -5.47 -14.34
CA PHE A 119 -9.35 -4.86 -13.23
C PHE A 119 -9.49 -3.34 -13.36
N GLU A 120 -8.85 -2.70 -14.34
CA GLU A 120 -8.80 -1.25 -14.50
C GLU A 120 -10.20 -0.61 -14.57
N ARG A 121 -11.14 -1.28 -15.22
CA ARG A 121 -12.54 -0.83 -15.33
C ARG A 121 -13.28 -0.75 -14.00
N PHE A 122 -12.84 -1.48 -12.98
CA PHE A 122 -13.44 -1.47 -11.65
C PHE A 122 -12.89 -0.37 -10.74
N TYR A 123 -11.79 0.27 -11.13
CA TYR A 123 -11.17 1.28 -10.28
C TYR A 123 -12.09 2.48 -9.96
N PRO A 124 -12.85 3.05 -10.90
CA PRO A 124 -13.81 4.11 -10.60
C PRO A 124 -14.92 3.64 -9.65
N LEU A 125 -15.43 2.43 -9.84
CA LEU A 125 -16.49 1.84 -9.00
C LEU A 125 -15.97 1.60 -7.58
N TYR A 126 -14.78 1.02 -7.46
CA TYR A 126 -14.11 0.84 -6.17
C TYR A 126 -13.91 2.17 -5.42
N LYS A 127 -13.50 3.23 -6.11
CA LYS A 127 -13.37 4.56 -5.49
C LYS A 127 -14.70 5.05 -4.92
N GLN A 128 -15.77 4.95 -5.67
CA GLN A 128 -17.10 5.34 -5.20
C GLN A 128 -17.54 4.51 -3.99
N PHE A 129 -17.33 3.20 -4.05
CA PHE A 129 -17.61 2.29 -2.94
C PHE A 129 -16.82 2.67 -1.69
N ASN A 130 -15.51 2.87 -1.81
CA ASN A 130 -14.63 3.23 -0.69
C ASN A 130 -15.00 4.58 -0.07
N GLU A 131 -15.39 5.56 -0.88
CA GLU A 131 -15.91 6.84 -0.38
C GLU A 131 -17.23 6.68 0.37
N ALA A 132 -18.15 5.85 -0.13
CA ALA A 132 -19.39 5.55 0.55
C ALA A 132 -19.16 4.89 1.91
N VAL A 133 -18.24 3.91 1.96
CA VAL A 133 -17.85 3.25 3.22
C VAL A 133 -17.24 4.25 4.22
N LYS A 134 -16.37 5.16 3.77
CA LYS A 134 -15.79 6.20 4.63
C LYS A 134 -16.87 7.11 5.21
N ARG A 135 -17.79 7.59 4.38
CA ARG A 135 -18.92 8.43 4.85
C ARG A 135 -19.80 7.69 5.86
N SER A 136 -20.07 6.40 5.62
CA SER A 136 -20.86 5.59 6.55
C SER A 136 -20.15 5.42 7.93
N LYS A 137 -18.82 5.26 7.93
CA LYS A 137 -18.02 5.20 9.16
C LYS A 137 -18.06 6.55 9.91
N GLU A 138 -17.87 7.66 9.20
CA GLU A 138 -17.94 9.01 9.79
C GLU A 138 -19.32 9.28 10.42
N VAL A 139 -20.41 8.88 9.76
CA VAL A 139 -21.75 9.01 10.29
C VAL A 139 -21.95 8.11 11.53
N ALA A 140 -21.45 6.89 11.50
CA ALA A 140 -21.55 5.97 12.64
C ALA A 140 -20.76 6.46 13.87
N GLU A 141 -19.59 7.05 13.65
CA GLU A 141 -18.78 7.66 14.72
C GLU A 141 -19.50 8.88 15.34
N THR A 142 -20.11 9.73 14.51
CA THR A 142 -20.86 10.91 15.01
C THR A 142 -22.14 10.53 15.75
N MET A 143 -22.77 9.40 15.39
CA MET A 143 -23.99 8.91 16.08
C MET A 143 -23.72 8.23 17.43
N GLN A 144 -22.47 7.83 17.70
CA GLN A 144 -22.12 7.23 19.00
C GLN A 144 -22.04 8.25 20.14
N ASP A 145 -21.93 9.54 19.83
CA ASP A 145 -21.88 10.62 20.83
C ASP A 145 -23.27 11.16 21.24
N ASP A 146 -24.35 10.76 20.58
CA ASP A 146 -25.70 11.13 20.99
C ASP A 146 -26.23 10.18 22.08
N PRO A 147 -26.72 10.69 23.23
CA PRO A 147 -27.28 9.86 24.27
C PRO A 147 -28.50 9.11 23.73
N VAL A 148 -28.44 7.79 23.78
CA VAL A 148 -29.53 6.89 23.35
C VAL A 148 -30.78 7.24 24.14
N VAL A 149 -31.69 7.98 23.52
CA VAL A 149 -33.06 8.12 24.05
C VAL A 149 -33.73 6.75 23.87
N PRO A 150 -34.18 6.09 24.94
CA PRO A 150 -34.81 4.79 24.81
C PRO A 150 -36.14 4.94 24.02
N VAL A 151 -36.10 4.52 22.76
CA VAL A 151 -37.30 4.40 21.93
C VAL A 151 -38.03 3.15 22.40
N THR A 152 -39.19 3.35 23.03
CA THR A 152 -40.12 2.24 23.33
C THR A 152 -40.52 1.55 22.03
N PRO A 153 -40.44 0.22 21.95
CA PRO A 153 -40.73 -0.49 20.72
C PRO A 153 -42.24 -0.47 20.46
N ASN A 154 -42.63 0.32 19.46
CA ASN A 154 -43.96 0.20 18.90
C ASN A 154 -43.88 -0.75 17.71
N SER A 155 -44.50 -1.91 17.92
CA SER A 155 -44.90 -2.97 17.00
C SER A 155 -44.50 -2.87 15.51
N GLY A 156 -43.67 -3.81 15.06
CA GLY A 156 -43.99 -4.56 13.85
C GLY A 156 -43.31 -4.17 12.56
N GLU A 157 -42.00 -3.86 12.55
CA GLU A 157 -41.24 -3.98 11.30
C GLU A 157 -39.91 -4.72 11.56
N ARG A 158 -39.78 -5.87 10.90
CA ARG A 158 -38.53 -6.67 10.96
C ARG A 158 -37.49 -6.01 10.06
N TYR A 159 -36.58 -5.25 10.64
CA TYR A 159 -35.34 -4.88 9.95
C TYR A 159 -34.46 -6.11 9.85
N ILE A 160 -34.21 -6.55 8.61
CA ILE A 160 -33.17 -7.53 8.31
C ILE A 160 -31.84 -6.75 8.35
N GLY A 161 -31.19 -6.77 9.50
CA GLY A 161 -29.88 -6.15 9.66
C GLY A 161 -28.81 -7.00 8.96
N PHE A 162 -28.27 -6.50 7.86
CA PHE A 162 -27.05 -7.02 7.30
C PHE A 162 -25.88 -6.67 8.24
N LYS A 163 -25.32 -7.67 8.93
CA LYS A 163 -24.04 -7.52 9.62
C LYS A 163 -22.94 -7.51 8.57
N VAL A 164 -22.44 -6.33 8.24
CA VAL A 164 -21.19 -6.18 7.48
C VAL A 164 -20.06 -6.31 8.49
N ASP A 165 -19.24 -7.36 8.36
CA ASP A 165 -18.07 -7.56 9.19
C ASP A 165 -16.96 -6.62 8.68
N LEU A 166 -16.86 -5.44 9.31
CA LEU A 166 -15.97 -4.34 8.89
C LEU A 166 -14.52 -4.50 9.36
N ASP A 167 -14.23 -5.54 10.15
CA ASP A 167 -12.90 -5.74 10.75
C ASP A 167 -11.93 -6.49 9.82
N ASN A 168 -12.42 -7.00 8.68
CA ASN A 168 -11.65 -7.76 7.69
C ASN A 168 -11.45 -7.04 6.33
N ILE A 169 -11.65 -5.73 6.27
CA ILE A 169 -11.40 -4.93 5.05
C ILE A 169 -10.13 -4.09 5.20
#